data_814fc2de1be94db1405f84c7905f97bc
#
_entry.id   814fc2de1be94db1405f84c7905f97bc
#
_cell.length_a   1.000
_cell.length_b   1.000
_cell.length_c   1.000
_cell.angle_alpha   90.00
_cell.angle_beta   90.00
_cell.angle_gamma   90.00
#
_symmetry.space_group_name_H-M   'P 1'
#
loop_
_entity.id
_entity.type
_entity.pdbx_description
1 polymer ?
#
loop_
_entity_poly.entity_id
_entity_poly.type
_entity_poly.pdbx_seq_one_letter_code
_entity_poly.pdbx_strand_id
1 'polypeptide(L)'
;MRLLIYHTEALQGKNEVEREILHKQYSFMEERLWNIITVPALVIVLVTGVYLLWLFDWLFLTQGWMHIKLLGLVFLLIYHYWSWRTLKELQRGETRYSSVKLRMANEVATLLLFAIVFSVVLKDLFLQYWWATLLSFVAMGALIMGVVKIVNRKK
;
A
#
# COMPACT_ATOMS: atom_id res chain seq x y z
N MET A 1 -4.26 -3.72 -4.35
CA MET A 1 -5.08 -2.49 -4.44
C MET A 1 -5.61 -2.18 -5.84
N ARG A 2 -4.82 -2.21 -6.92
CA ARG A 2 -5.32 -1.94 -8.29
C ARG A 2 -6.48 -2.84 -8.71
N LEU A 3 -6.44 -4.14 -8.40
CA LEU A 3 -7.55 -5.06 -8.67
C LEU A 3 -8.85 -4.62 -7.97
N LEU A 4 -8.78 -4.19 -6.71
CA LEU A 4 -9.95 -3.69 -5.97
C LEU A 4 -10.58 -2.45 -6.63
N ILE A 5 -9.74 -1.58 -7.24
CA ILE A 5 -10.22 -0.42 -7.99
C ILE A 5 -11.02 -0.86 -9.21
N TYR A 6 -10.46 -1.76 -10.03
CA TYR A 6 -11.14 -2.27 -11.23
C TYR A 6 -12.40 -3.08 -10.88
N HIS A 7 -12.35 -3.86 -9.79
CA HIS A 7 -13.52 -4.59 -9.30
C HIS A 7 -14.64 -3.63 -8.89
N THR A 8 -14.30 -2.56 -8.16
CA THR A 8 -15.27 -1.50 -7.81
C THR A 8 -15.89 -0.85 -9.05
N GLU A 9 -15.08 -0.55 -10.07
CA GLU A 9 -15.55 0.03 -11.34
C GLU A 9 -16.45 -0.94 -12.10
N ALA A 10 -16.12 -2.23 -12.12
CA ALA A 10 -16.93 -3.27 -12.75
C ALA A 10 -18.30 -3.43 -12.08
N LEU A 11 -18.35 -3.40 -10.73
CA LEU A 11 -19.60 -3.48 -9.98
C LEU A 11 -20.52 -2.26 -10.20
N GLN A 12 -19.95 -1.11 -10.56
CA GLN A 12 -20.69 0.11 -10.91
C GLN A 12 -21.14 0.16 -12.38
N GLY A 13 -20.74 -0.81 -13.19
CA GLY A 13 -21.12 -0.92 -14.60
C GLY A 13 -22.64 -1.11 -14.79
N LYS A 14 -23.17 -0.59 -15.92
CA LYS A 14 -24.62 -0.62 -16.23
C LYS A 14 -25.09 -1.97 -16.80
N ASN A 15 -24.19 -2.75 -17.40
CA ASN A 15 -24.52 -4.03 -18.01
C ASN A 15 -24.45 -5.15 -16.95
N GLU A 16 -25.60 -5.77 -16.65
CA GLU A 16 -25.70 -6.79 -15.60
C GLU A 16 -24.90 -8.05 -15.91
N VAL A 17 -24.93 -8.52 -17.15
CA VAL A 17 -24.22 -9.73 -17.58
C VAL A 17 -22.70 -9.52 -17.48
N GLU A 18 -22.21 -8.39 -17.96
CA GLU A 18 -20.80 -8.03 -17.87
C GLU A 18 -20.34 -7.87 -16.43
N ARG A 19 -21.16 -7.23 -15.60
CA ARG A 19 -20.92 -7.06 -14.16
C ARG A 19 -20.76 -8.40 -13.45
N GLU A 20 -21.64 -9.37 -13.72
CA GLU A 20 -21.57 -10.70 -13.09
C GLU A 20 -20.31 -11.47 -13.50
N ILE A 21 -19.97 -11.45 -14.78
CA ILE A 21 -18.77 -12.10 -15.31
C ILE A 21 -17.50 -11.49 -14.69
N LEU A 22 -17.39 -10.16 -14.71
CA LEU A 22 -16.25 -9.45 -14.16
C LEU A 22 -16.13 -9.60 -12.65
N HIS A 23 -17.26 -9.58 -11.91
CA HIS A 23 -17.28 -9.82 -10.48
C HIS A 23 -16.70 -11.19 -10.12
N LYS A 24 -17.12 -12.23 -10.83
CA LYS A 24 -16.61 -13.60 -10.64
C LYS A 24 -15.11 -13.69 -10.93
N GLN A 25 -14.68 -13.08 -12.03
CA GLN A 25 -13.29 -13.07 -12.44
C GLN A 25 -12.40 -12.31 -11.44
N TYR A 26 -12.78 -11.08 -11.04
CA TYR A 26 -12.00 -10.28 -10.08
C TYR A 26 -11.96 -10.95 -8.71
N SER A 27 -13.07 -11.47 -8.20
CA SER A 27 -13.10 -12.18 -6.92
C SER A 27 -12.12 -13.35 -6.87
N PHE A 28 -12.05 -14.14 -7.94
CA PHE A 28 -11.09 -15.24 -8.06
C PHE A 28 -9.63 -14.76 -8.11
N MET A 29 -9.35 -13.72 -8.90
CA MET A 29 -8.00 -13.15 -9.04
C MET A 29 -7.53 -12.52 -7.71
N GLU A 30 -8.40 -11.79 -7.03
CA GLU A 30 -8.12 -11.14 -5.75
C GLU A 30 -7.81 -12.15 -4.66
N GLU A 31 -8.59 -13.24 -4.56
CA GLU A 31 -8.36 -14.28 -3.58
C GLU A 31 -7.02 -15.00 -3.80
N ARG A 32 -6.69 -15.31 -5.04
CA ARG A 32 -5.39 -15.89 -5.38
C ARG A 32 -4.23 -14.96 -5.08
N LEU A 33 -4.32 -13.71 -5.49
CA LEU A 33 -3.29 -12.71 -5.23
C LEU A 33 -3.09 -12.52 -3.72
N TRP A 34 -4.18 -12.50 -2.97
CA TRP A 34 -4.13 -12.32 -1.52
C TRP A 34 -3.47 -13.51 -0.83
N ASN A 35 -3.95 -14.71 -1.08
CA ASN A 35 -3.51 -15.91 -0.36
C ASN A 35 -2.13 -16.42 -0.83
N ILE A 36 -1.80 -16.28 -2.12
CA ILE A 36 -0.55 -16.84 -2.67
C ILE A 36 0.60 -15.83 -2.61
N ILE A 37 0.32 -14.53 -2.69
CA ILE A 37 1.37 -13.51 -2.79
C ILE A 37 1.36 -12.62 -1.55
N THR A 38 0.22 -11.97 -1.25
CA THR A 38 0.19 -10.88 -0.27
C THR A 38 0.41 -11.37 1.16
N VAL A 39 -0.28 -12.42 1.58
CA VAL A 39 -0.14 -12.99 2.94
C VAL A 39 1.23 -13.64 3.13
N PRO A 40 1.73 -14.52 2.25
CA PRO A 40 3.06 -15.09 2.42
C PRO A 40 4.18 -14.05 2.40
N ALA A 41 4.10 -13.03 1.54
CA ALA A 41 5.07 -11.94 1.51
C ALA A 41 5.09 -11.17 2.84
N LEU A 42 3.91 -10.88 3.42
CA LEU A 42 3.81 -10.22 4.72
C LEU A 42 4.46 -11.07 5.82
N VAL A 43 4.17 -12.36 5.86
CA VAL A 43 4.75 -13.29 6.86
C VAL A 43 6.27 -13.33 6.73
N ILE A 44 6.80 -13.46 5.50
CA ILE A 44 8.24 -13.46 5.26
C ILE A 44 8.89 -12.17 5.75
N VAL A 45 8.31 -11.01 5.44
CA VAL A 45 8.83 -9.71 5.87
C VAL A 45 8.84 -9.58 7.40
N LEU A 46 7.79 -10.03 8.09
CA LEU A 46 7.71 -9.97 9.55
C LEU A 46 8.72 -10.92 10.20
N VAL A 47 8.79 -12.17 9.73
CA VAL A 47 9.72 -13.18 10.25
C VAL A 47 11.18 -12.74 10.05
N THR A 48 11.53 -12.31 8.83
CA THR A 48 12.88 -11.81 8.54
C THR A 48 13.22 -10.54 9.31
N GLY A 49 12.25 -9.65 9.51
CA GLY A 49 12.41 -8.44 10.31
C GLY A 49 12.73 -8.75 11.78
N VAL A 50 11.98 -9.66 12.40
CA VAL A 50 12.23 -10.11 13.78
C VAL A 50 13.57 -10.86 13.88
N TYR A 51 13.87 -11.73 12.92
CA TYR A 51 15.13 -12.45 12.87
C TYR A 51 16.35 -11.51 12.80
N LEU A 52 16.27 -10.45 11.98
CA LEU A 52 17.33 -9.45 11.92
C LEU A 52 17.47 -8.68 13.23
N LEU A 53 16.38 -8.35 13.94
CA LEU A 53 16.46 -7.71 15.25
C LEU A 53 17.16 -8.63 16.27
N TRP A 54 16.83 -9.91 16.26
CA TRP A 54 17.47 -10.89 17.13
C TRP A 54 18.97 -11.07 16.81
N LEU A 55 19.34 -11.13 15.53
CA LEU A 55 20.73 -11.30 15.08
C LEU A 55 21.63 -10.12 15.53
N PHE A 56 21.08 -8.93 15.66
CA PHE A 56 21.79 -7.73 16.11
C PHE A 56 21.51 -7.38 17.58
N ASP A 57 21.19 -8.38 18.41
CA ASP A 57 20.97 -8.24 19.86
C ASP A 57 20.03 -7.08 20.23
N TRP A 58 19.01 -6.83 19.41
CA TRP A 58 18.02 -5.77 19.58
C TRP A 58 18.60 -4.35 19.59
N LEU A 59 19.87 -4.19 19.26
CA LEU A 59 20.60 -2.92 19.31
C LEU A 59 19.91 -1.82 18.47
N PHE A 60 19.28 -2.19 17.35
CA PHE A 60 18.59 -1.23 16.49
C PHE A 60 17.38 -0.57 17.16
N LEU A 61 16.81 -1.17 18.19
CA LEU A 61 15.68 -0.58 18.91
C LEU A 61 16.05 0.66 19.72
N THR A 62 17.32 0.91 19.97
CA THR A 62 17.80 2.13 20.63
C THR A 62 17.93 3.30 19.65
N GLN A 63 17.83 3.06 18.34
CA GLN A 63 18.08 4.06 17.31
C GLN A 63 16.78 4.72 16.84
N GLY A 64 16.79 6.06 16.72
CA GLY A 64 15.59 6.83 16.37
C GLY A 64 14.99 6.47 15.01
N TRP A 65 15.80 6.18 13.99
CA TRP A 65 15.32 5.77 12.68
C TRP A 65 14.51 4.45 12.73
N MET A 66 14.85 3.55 13.66
CA MET A 66 14.13 2.29 13.82
C MET A 66 12.70 2.52 14.34
N HIS A 67 12.49 3.48 15.25
CA HIS A 67 11.16 3.84 15.72
C HIS A 67 10.26 4.34 14.58
N ILE A 68 10.82 5.15 13.66
CA ILE A 68 10.10 5.64 12.47
C ILE A 68 9.74 4.48 11.55
N LYS A 69 10.68 3.56 11.31
CA LYS A 69 10.43 2.34 10.54
C LYS A 69 9.32 1.49 11.17
N LEU A 70 9.37 1.26 12.48
CA LEU A 70 8.35 0.48 13.19
C LEU A 70 6.98 1.16 13.15
N LEU A 71 6.93 2.47 13.33
CA LEU A 71 5.69 3.24 13.18
C LEU A 71 5.11 3.10 11.78
N GLY A 72 5.95 3.24 10.74
CA GLY A 72 5.56 3.02 9.35
C GLY A 72 5.05 1.60 9.10
N LEU A 73 5.68 0.59 9.71
CA LEU A 73 5.23 -0.80 9.66
C LEU A 73 3.85 -0.99 10.29
N VAL A 74 3.59 -0.37 11.44
CA VAL A 74 2.26 -0.42 12.08
C VAL A 74 1.19 0.17 11.16
N PHE A 75 1.44 1.33 10.55
CA PHE A 75 0.52 1.91 9.57
C PHE A 75 0.32 1.01 8.35
N LEU A 76 1.37 0.34 7.88
CA LEU A 76 1.29 -0.60 6.77
C LEU A 76 0.42 -1.83 7.14
N LEU A 77 0.52 -2.34 8.37
CA LEU A 77 -0.31 -3.43 8.85
C LEU A 77 -1.79 -3.02 8.97
N ILE A 78 -2.06 -1.81 9.46
CA ILE A 78 -3.42 -1.24 9.50
C ILE A 78 -3.98 -1.13 8.08
N TYR A 79 -3.18 -0.61 7.14
CA TYR A 79 -3.54 -0.51 5.73
C TYR A 79 -3.79 -1.89 5.10
N HIS A 80 -2.97 -2.90 5.42
CA HIS A 80 -3.14 -4.27 4.97
C HIS A 80 -4.46 -4.86 5.46
N TYR A 81 -4.78 -4.70 6.75
CA TYR A 81 -6.06 -5.15 7.32
C TYR A 81 -7.26 -4.44 6.67
N TRP A 82 -7.17 -3.13 6.48
CA TRP A 82 -8.21 -2.36 5.79
C TRP A 82 -8.40 -2.83 4.33
N SER A 83 -7.31 -3.11 3.62
CA SER A 83 -7.35 -3.66 2.26
C SER A 83 -8.00 -5.02 2.19
N TRP A 84 -7.70 -5.90 3.16
CA TRP A 84 -8.35 -7.21 3.29
C TRP A 84 -9.86 -7.08 3.54
N ARG A 85 -10.26 -6.20 4.43
CA ARG A 85 -11.67 -5.93 4.69
C ARG A 85 -12.40 -5.44 3.44
N THR A 86 -11.81 -4.49 2.73
CA THR A 86 -12.35 -3.96 1.47
C THR A 86 -12.50 -5.05 0.41
N LEU A 87 -11.52 -5.94 0.30
CA LEU A 87 -11.58 -7.11 -0.59
C LEU A 87 -12.77 -8.00 -0.24
N LYS A 88 -12.99 -8.30 1.04
CA LYS A 88 -14.12 -9.13 1.48
C LYS A 88 -15.48 -8.47 1.24
N GLU A 89 -15.58 -7.15 1.40
CA GLU A 89 -16.78 -6.37 1.08
C GLU A 89 -17.10 -6.44 -0.43
N LEU A 90 -16.08 -6.24 -1.29
CA LEU A 90 -16.25 -6.34 -2.75
C LEU A 90 -16.62 -7.75 -3.22
N GLN A 91 -16.06 -8.79 -2.62
CA GLN A 91 -16.44 -10.19 -2.92
C GLN A 91 -17.90 -10.50 -2.58
N ARG A 92 -18.53 -9.73 -1.67
CA ARG A 92 -19.97 -9.81 -1.38
C ARG A 92 -20.82 -8.93 -2.31
N GLY A 93 -20.21 -8.26 -3.27
CA GLY A 93 -20.89 -7.31 -4.15
C GLY A 93 -21.16 -5.94 -3.51
N GLU A 94 -20.58 -5.66 -2.34
CA GLU A 94 -20.77 -4.40 -1.64
C GLU A 94 -19.70 -3.38 -2.06
N THR A 95 -20.11 -2.24 -2.60
CA THR A 95 -19.21 -1.13 -2.98
C THR A 95 -19.28 -0.01 -1.94
N ARG A 96 -18.52 -0.15 -0.86
CA ARG A 96 -18.46 0.87 0.21
C ARG A 96 -17.64 2.09 -0.18
N TYR A 97 -16.57 1.89 -0.94
CA TYR A 97 -15.64 2.94 -1.32
C TYR A 97 -15.71 3.19 -2.83
N SER A 98 -15.61 4.47 -3.23
CA SER A 98 -15.48 4.83 -4.65
C SER A 98 -14.09 4.47 -5.18
N SER A 99 -13.99 4.22 -6.49
CA SER A 99 -12.70 3.94 -7.15
C SER A 99 -11.66 5.05 -6.92
N VAL A 100 -12.11 6.31 -6.85
CA VAL A 100 -11.24 7.46 -6.56
C VAL A 100 -10.62 7.36 -5.16
N LYS A 101 -11.40 6.99 -4.13
CA LYS A 101 -10.88 6.80 -2.77
C LYS A 101 -9.86 5.66 -2.70
N LEU A 102 -10.11 4.56 -3.40
CA LEU A 102 -9.18 3.44 -3.48
C LEU A 102 -7.89 3.81 -4.23
N ARG A 103 -7.98 4.66 -5.27
CA ARG A 103 -6.78 5.21 -5.96
C ARG A 103 -5.95 6.07 -5.01
N MET A 104 -6.57 6.99 -4.28
CA MET A 104 -5.86 7.80 -3.27
C MET A 104 -5.21 6.92 -2.19
N ALA A 105 -5.90 5.91 -1.70
CA ALA A 105 -5.34 4.98 -0.72
C ALA A 105 -4.14 4.20 -1.27
N ASN A 106 -4.12 3.86 -2.57
CA ASN A 106 -2.96 3.25 -3.21
C ASN A 106 -1.73 4.18 -3.18
N GLU A 107 -1.92 5.48 -3.42
CA GLU A 107 -0.83 6.46 -3.34
C GLU A 107 -0.32 6.63 -1.91
N VAL A 108 -1.21 6.63 -0.91
CA VAL A 108 -0.81 6.66 0.51
C VAL A 108 0.07 5.46 0.87
N ALA A 109 -0.25 4.25 0.39
CA ALA A 109 0.58 3.07 0.60
C ALA A 109 1.97 3.21 -0.03
N THR A 110 2.05 3.79 -1.22
CA THR A 110 3.31 4.05 -1.91
C THR A 110 4.17 5.05 -1.13
N LEU A 111 3.58 6.15 -0.65
CA LEU A 111 4.27 7.13 0.18
C LEU A 111 4.77 6.52 1.50
N LEU A 112 3.95 5.68 2.14
CA LEU A 112 4.32 4.97 3.36
C LEU A 112 5.51 4.03 3.14
N LEU A 113 5.52 3.29 2.02
CA LEU A 113 6.65 2.45 1.65
C LEU A 113 7.93 3.26 1.46
N PHE A 114 7.86 4.39 0.75
CA PHE A 114 8.99 5.31 0.62
C PHE A 114 9.49 5.80 1.98
N ALA A 115 8.59 6.21 2.89
CA ALA A 115 8.95 6.65 4.23
C ALA A 115 9.74 5.58 4.99
N ILE A 116 9.28 4.32 4.95
CA ILE A 116 9.95 3.19 5.58
C ILE A 116 11.35 2.97 4.97
N VAL A 117 11.45 2.95 3.64
CA VAL A 117 12.74 2.73 2.95
C VAL A 117 13.72 3.85 3.24
N PHE A 118 13.29 5.10 3.13
CA PHE A 118 14.16 6.25 3.39
C PHE A 118 14.61 6.32 4.85
N SER A 119 13.76 5.96 5.82
CA SER A 119 14.17 5.91 7.23
C SER A 119 15.32 4.92 7.47
N VAL A 120 15.35 3.81 6.74
CA VAL A 120 16.39 2.80 6.85
C VAL A 120 17.66 3.18 6.09
N VAL A 121 17.53 3.79 4.91
CA VAL A 121 18.67 4.17 4.06
C VAL A 121 19.40 5.38 4.62
N LEU A 122 18.66 6.40 5.05
CA LEU A 122 19.24 7.64 5.56
C LEU A 122 19.62 7.57 7.03
N LYS A 123 19.03 6.64 7.81
CA LYS A 123 19.30 6.46 9.25
C LYS A 123 19.29 7.80 10.01
N ASP A 124 20.44 8.16 10.61
CA ASP A 124 20.58 9.38 11.41
C ASP A 124 20.46 10.67 10.58
N LEU A 125 20.83 10.63 9.31
CA LEU A 125 20.62 11.75 8.38
C LEU A 125 19.13 12.07 8.18
N PHE A 126 18.25 11.06 8.27
CA PHE A 126 16.80 11.26 8.20
C PHE A 126 16.30 12.17 9.33
N LEU A 127 16.81 12.01 10.54
CA LEU A 127 16.45 12.82 11.69
C LEU A 127 17.12 14.20 11.65
N GLN A 128 18.38 14.27 11.18
CA GLN A 128 19.14 15.51 11.08
C GLN A 128 18.59 16.45 10.00
N TYR A 129 18.18 15.90 8.86
CA TYR A 129 17.67 16.63 7.70
C TYR A 129 16.20 16.34 7.42
N TRP A 130 15.38 16.22 8.48
CA TRP A 130 13.97 15.87 8.39
C TRP A 130 13.18 16.76 7.42
N TRP A 131 13.48 18.06 7.37
CA TRP A 131 12.87 19.03 6.48
C TRP A 131 13.20 18.77 5.01
N ALA A 132 14.46 18.42 4.68
CA ALA A 132 14.89 18.08 3.32
C ALA A 132 14.24 16.77 2.85
N THR A 133 14.13 15.81 3.75
CA THR A 133 13.43 14.55 3.49
C THR A 133 11.94 14.81 3.21
N LEU A 134 11.30 15.66 4.00
CA LEU A 134 9.89 16.03 3.82
C LEU A 134 9.66 16.77 2.49
N LEU A 135 10.55 17.69 2.13
CA LEU A 135 10.55 18.37 0.82
C LEU A 135 10.72 17.38 -0.34
N SER A 136 11.64 16.42 -0.21
CA SER A 136 11.86 15.38 -1.22
C SER A 136 10.61 14.51 -1.41
N PHE A 137 9.88 14.18 -0.33
CA PHE A 137 8.61 13.47 -0.40
C PHE A 137 7.53 14.25 -1.13
N VAL A 138 7.37 15.53 -0.78
CA VAL A 138 6.39 16.40 -1.43
C VAL A 138 6.73 16.57 -2.91
N ALA A 139 8.01 16.79 -3.25
CA ALA A 139 8.49 16.89 -4.62
C ALA A 139 8.24 15.60 -5.41
N MET A 140 8.52 14.44 -4.82
CA MET A 140 8.25 13.13 -5.43
C MET A 140 6.75 12.92 -5.66
N GLY A 141 5.92 13.21 -4.67
CA GLY A 141 4.45 13.13 -4.80
C GLY A 141 3.92 14.05 -5.88
N ALA A 142 4.41 15.30 -5.95
CA ALA A 142 4.05 16.26 -6.97
C ALA A 142 4.49 15.80 -8.39
N LEU A 143 5.69 15.21 -8.50
CA LEU A 143 6.22 14.68 -9.75
C LEU A 143 5.38 13.50 -10.23
N ILE A 144 5.04 12.56 -9.34
CA ILE A 144 4.16 11.42 -9.67
C ILE A 144 2.79 11.91 -10.13
N MET A 145 2.17 12.85 -9.39
CA MET A 145 0.87 13.42 -9.77
C MET A 145 0.95 14.19 -11.09
N GLY A 146 2.04 14.93 -11.32
CA GLY A 146 2.30 15.62 -12.59
C GLY A 146 2.37 14.68 -13.77
N VAL A 147 3.14 13.60 -13.65
CA VAL A 147 3.26 12.56 -14.69
C VAL A 147 1.91 11.90 -14.95
N VAL A 148 1.18 11.51 -13.91
CA VAL A 148 -0.15 10.90 -14.04
C VAL A 148 -1.14 11.85 -14.73
N LYS A 149 -1.12 13.15 -14.39
CA LYS A 149 -1.97 14.16 -15.03
C LYS A 149 -1.63 14.34 -16.51
N ILE A 150 -0.34 14.35 -16.87
CA ILE A 150 0.10 14.48 -18.27
C ILE A 150 -0.32 13.25 -19.09
N VAL A 151 -0.13 12.04 -18.55
CA VAL A 151 -0.50 10.79 -19.22
C VAL A 151 -2.02 10.69 -19.40
N ASN A 152 -2.81 11.06 -18.39
CA ASN A 152 -4.27 11.03 -18.48
C ASN A 152 -4.85 12.14 -19.37
N ARG A 153 -4.10 13.23 -19.64
CA ARG A 153 -4.55 14.31 -20.54
C ARG A 153 -4.41 13.93 -22.02
N LYS A 154 -3.64 12.88 -22.33
CA LYS A 154 -3.43 12.38 -23.70
C LYS A 154 -4.43 11.26 -24.11
N LYS A 155 -5.33 10.88 -23.23
CA LYS A 155 -6.49 10.03 -23.50
C LYS A 155 -7.77 10.86 -23.53
#